data_d9ada757bbbc6c200c4b5923509675a6
#
_entry.id   d9ada757bbbc6c200c4b5923509675a6
#
_cell.length_a   1.000
_cell.length_b   1.000
_cell.length_c   1.000
_cell.angle_alpha   90.00
_cell.angle_beta   90.00
_cell.angle_gamma   90.00
#
_symmetry.space_group_name_H-M   'P 1'
#
loop_
_entity.id
_entity.type
_entity.pdbx_description
1 polymer ?
#
loop_
_entity_poly.entity_id
_entity_poly.type
_entity_poly.pdbx_seq_one_letter_code
_entity_poly.pdbx_strand_id
1 'polypeptide(L)'
;MANTASVDFDALKEELKKKGYKLTPQRRAIVDTIIQNEGKHLTAEEIYDEVKKSCPEIGLATVYRTIILLEEMGVIYKLDL
;
A
#
# COMPACT_ATOMS: atom_id res chain seq x y z
N MET A 1 -18.76 -9.17 -1.75
CA MET A 1 -18.17 -9.09 -1.78
C MET A 1 -17.30 -8.29 -2.03
N ALA A 2 -17.00 -7.75 -1.83
CA ALA A 2 -16.35 -6.93 -2.08
C ALA A 2 -15.24 -7.08 -2.44
N ASN A 3 -14.76 -6.67 -2.75
CA ASN A 3 -13.91 -6.86 -3.11
C ASN A 3 -12.93 -6.05 -3.32
N THR A 4 -12.59 -5.38 -2.53
CA THR A 4 -11.46 -4.61 -2.57
C THR A 4 -10.32 -5.44 -2.46
N ALA A 5 -10.50 -6.52 -1.85
CA ALA A 5 -9.45 -7.47 -1.83
C ALA A 5 -9.03 -7.83 -3.22
N SER A 6 -9.74 -7.33 -4.17
CA SER A 6 -9.46 -7.64 -5.54
C SER A 6 -8.51 -6.66 -6.19
N VAL A 7 -7.58 -6.08 -5.45
CA VAL A 7 -6.53 -5.30 -6.08
C VAL A 7 -5.74 -6.20 -7.02
N ASP A 8 -5.71 -5.80 -8.27
CA ASP A 8 -4.97 -6.54 -9.29
C ASP A 8 -3.54 -6.01 -9.31
N PHE A 9 -2.62 -6.82 -8.83
CA PHE A 9 -1.22 -6.40 -8.77
C PHE A 9 -0.63 -6.13 -10.15
N ASP A 10 -1.09 -6.84 -11.17
CA ASP A 10 -0.62 -6.57 -12.53
C ASP A 10 -1.08 -5.21 -13.00
N ALA A 11 -2.34 -4.87 -12.74
CA ALA A 11 -2.86 -3.55 -13.09
C ALA A 11 -2.16 -2.46 -12.29
N LEU A 12 -1.91 -2.71 -11.01
CA LEU A 12 -1.20 -1.77 -10.17
C LEU A 12 0.22 -1.53 -10.68
N LYS A 13 0.89 -2.60 -11.08
CA LYS A 13 2.24 -2.51 -11.63
C LYS A 13 2.27 -1.62 -12.88
N GLU A 14 1.27 -1.78 -13.75
CA GLU A 14 1.19 -0.97 -14.97
C GLU A 14 0.93 0.49 -14.65
N GLU A 15 0.04 0.76 -13.69
CA GLU A 15 -0.24 2.14 -13.30
C GLU A 15 0.98 2.82 -12.68
N LEU A 16 1.70 2.10 -11.84
CA LEU A 16 2.93 2.63 -11.27
C LEU A 16 3.94 2.94 -12.36
N LYS A 17 4.08 2.03 -13.31
CA LYS A 17 5.02 2.20 -14.40
C LYS A 17 4.70 3.46 -15.23
N LYS A 18 3.43 3.71 -15.47
CA LYS A 18 3.01 4.91 -16.19
C LYS A 18 3.43 6.19 -15.47
N LYS A 19 3.51 6.14 -14.15
CA LYS A 19 3.90 7.28 -13.34
C LYS A 19 5.40 7.31 -13.05
N GLY A 20 6.15 6.38 -13.62
CA GLY A 20 7.61 6.33 -13.43
C GLY A 20 8.05 5.59 -12.18
N TYR A 21 7.17 4.78 -11.60
CA TYR A 21 7.48 4.03 -10.39
C TYR A 21 7.51 2.54 -10.67
N LYS A 22 8.08 1.79 -9.74
CA LYS A 22 8.10 0.33 -9.80
C LYS A 22 7.32 -0.25 -8.64
N LEU A 23 6.74 -1.41 -8.86
CA LEU A 23 6.13 -2.18 -7.77
C LEU A 23 7.24 -3.00 -7.12
N THR A 24 7.88 -2.40 -6.12
CA THR A 24 8.95 -3.05 -5.38
C THR A 24 8.37 -4.02 -4.36
N PRO A 25 9.19 -4.96 -3.85
CA PRO A 25 8.70 -5.84 -2.78
C PRO A 25 8.19 -5.07 -1.56
N GLN A 26 8.81 -3.94 -1.24
CA GLN A 26 8.38 -3.13 -0.12
C GLN A 26 7.00 -2.53 -0.36
N ARG A 27 6.78 -1.97 -1.56
CA ARG A 27 5.48 -1.40 -1.91
C ARG A 27 4.41 -2.49 -1.95
N ARG A 28 4.76 -3.65 -2.47
CA ARG A 28 3.83 -4.77 -2.51
C ARG A 28 3.43 -5.20 -1.11
N ALA A 29 4.39 -5.25 -0.19
CA ALA A 29 4.09 -5.60 1.20
C ALA A 29 3.14 -4.60 1.83
N ILE A 30 3.29 -3.32 1.52
CA ILE A 30 2.39 -2.29 2.02
C ILE A 30 0.98 -2.50 1.48
N VAL A 31 0.85 -2.76 0.18
CA VAL A 31 -0.46 -3.00 -0.42
C VAL A 31 -1.10 -4.25 0.17
N ASP A 32 -0.32 -5.33 0.33
CA ASP A 32 -0.83 -6.55 0.94
C ASP A 32 -1.37 -6.29 2.34
N THR A 33 -0.65 -5.49 3.13
CA THR A 33 -1.07 -5.16 4.48
C THR A 33 -2.39 -4.40 4.47
N ILE A 34 -2.52 -3.44 3.57
CA ILE A 34 -3.76 -2.66 3.46
C ILE A 34 -4.92 -3.58 3.09
N ILE A 35 -4.72 -4.47 2.12
CA ILE A 35 -5.76 -5.40 1.70
C ILE A 35 -6.17 -6.33 2.84
N GLN A 36 -5.20 -6.86 3.57
CA GLN A 36 -5.48 -7.80 4.66
C GLN A 36 -6.22 -7.15 5.81
N ASN A 37 -6.13 -5.84 5.94
CA ASN A 37 -6.78 -5.09 7.01
C ASN A 37 -7.93 -4.24 6.48
N GLU A 38 -8.50 -4.64 5.38
CA GLU A 38 -9.62 -3.95 4.80
C GLU A 38 -10.76 -3.84 5.79
N GLY A 39 -11.39 -2.67 5.81
CA GLY A 39 -12.46 -2.42 6.77
C GLY A 39 -11.99 -1.84 8.08
N LYS A 40 -10.68 -1.80 8.29
CA LYS A 40 -10.09 -1.18 9.46
C LYS A 40 -9.46 0.14 9.06
N HIS A 41 -9.53 1.10 9.98
CA HIS A 41 -8.90 2.40 9.74
C HIS A 41 -7.52 2.38 10.36
N LEU A 42 -6.54 1.97 9.57
CA LEU A 42 -5.16 1.91 10.04
C LEU A 42 -4.45 3.22 9.77
N THR A 43 -3.70 3.68 10.75
CA THR A 43 -2.79 4.80 10.54
C THR A 43 -1.56 4.32 9.78
N ALA A 44 -0.78 5.26 9.26
CA ALA A 44 0.46 4.92 8.59
C ALA A 44 1.41 4.19 9.53
N GLU A 45 1.44 4.59 10.80
CA GLU A 45 2.28 3.93 11.79
C GLU A 45 1.87 2.49 12.02
N GLU A 46 0.56 2.24 12.05
CA GLU A 46 0.05 0.87 12.22
C GLU A 46 0.40 0.02 11.01
N ILE A 47 0.28 0.58 9.81
CA ILE A 47 0.69 -0.11 8.59
C ILE A 47 2.17 -0.42 8.65
N TYR A 48 2.97 0.56 9.06
CA TYR A 48 4.42 0.37 9.21
C TYR A 48 4.73 -0.77 10.17
N ASP A 49 4.05 -0.80 11.32
CA ASP A 49 4.27 -1.86 12.31
C ASP A 49 4.00 -3.24 11.73
N GLU A 50 2.97 -3.36 10.92
CA GLU A 50 2.63 -4.64 10.28
C GLU A 50 3.63 -5.00 9.19
N VAL A 51 3.97 -4.04 8.34
CA VAL A 51 4.84 -4.29 7.19
C VAL A 51 6.24 -4.67 7.63
N LYS A 52 6.75 -4.03 8.68
CA LYS A 52 8.12 -4.31 9.09
C LYS A 52 8.30 -5.73 9.63
N LYS A 53 7.22 -6.44 9.92
CA LYS A 53 7.31 -7.85 10.29
C LYS A 53 7.82 -8.69 9.13
N SER A 54 7.45 -8.34 7.90
CA SER A 54 7.92 -9.04 6.71
C SER A 54 9.03 -8.29 5.99
N CYS A 55 9.16 -7.00 6.22
CA CYS A 55 10.20 -6.16 5.61
C CYS A 55 10.89 -5.37 6.71
N PRO A 56 11.77 -6.00 7.50
CA PRO A 56 12.36 -5.33 8.67
C PRO A 56 13.13 -4.06 8.34
N GLU A 57 13.65 -3.96 7.13
CA GLU A 57 14.47 -2.80 6.74
C GLU A 57 13.64 -1.65 6.19
N ILE A 58 12.32 -1.78 6.13
CA ILE A 58 11.50 -0.70 5.59
C ILE A 58 11.47 0.48 6.56
N GLY A 59 11.46 1.70 6.00
CA GLY A 59 11.37 2.90 6.81
C GLY A 59 9.98 3.49 6.80
N LEU A 60 9.66 4.23 7.83
CA LEU A 60 8.35 4.87 7.95
C LEU A 60 8.10 5.84 6.80
N ALA A 61 9.14 6.55 6.36
CA ALA A 61 9.00 7.49 5.24
C ALA A 61 8.55 6.78 3.96
N THR A 62 9.08 5.56 3.74
CA THR A 62 8.69 4.77 2.57
C THR A 62 7.21 4.40 2.65
N VAL A 63 6.74 4.06 3.84
CA VAL A 63 5.33 3.74 4.04
C VAL A 63 4.45 4.95 3.72
N TYR A 64 4.79 6.12 4.25
CA TYR A 64 4.02 7.34 3.98
C TYR A 64 3.98 7.67 2.49
N ARG A 65 5.13 7.62 1.83
CA ARG A 65 5.19 7.94 0.40
C ARG A 65 4.36 6.97 -0.43
N THR A 66 4.40 5.70 -0.05
CA THR A 66 3.64 4.69 -0.78
C THR A 66 2.14 4.89 -0.59
N ILE A 67 1.71 5.19 0.63
CA ILE A 67 0.30 5.45 0.90
C ILE A 67 -0.19 6.64 0.08
N ILE A 68 0.57 7.72 0.08
CA ILE A 68 0.21 8.91 -0.70
C ILE A 68 0.11 8.58 -2.18
N LEU A 69 1.07 7.83 -2.68
CA LEU A 69 1.06 7.42 -4.09
C LEU A 69 -0.17 6.59 -4.42
N LEU A 70 -0.53 5.64 -3.56
CA LEU A 70 -1.70 4.80 -3.78
C LEU A 70 -2.99 5.61 -3.73
N GLU A 71 -3.05 6.61 -2.86
CA GLU A 71 -4.20 7.51 -2.80
C GLU A 71 -4.34 8.30 -4.10
N GLU A 72 -3.23 8.83 -4.59
CA GLU A 72 -3.23 9.60 -5.84
C GLU A 72 -3.66 8.77 -7.02
N MET A 73 -3.35 7.49 -6.98
CA MET A 73 -3.73 6.56 -8.05
C MET A 73 -5.16 6.05 -7.92
N GLY A 74 -5.82 6.39 -6.82
CA GLY A 74 -7.17 5.91 -6.58
C GLY A 74 -7.25 4.45 -6.19
N VAL A 75 -6.14 3.84 -5.82
CA VAL A 75 -6.11 2.43 -5.43
C VAL A 75 -6.72 2.24 -4.05
N ILE A 76 -6.49 3.21 -3.17
CA ILE A 76 -7.04 3.16 -1.83
C ILE A 76 -7.73 4.48 -1.55
N TYR A 77 -8.67 4.46 -0.63
CA TYR A 77 -9.30 5.68 -0.18
C TYR A 77 -8.37 6.37 0.79
N LYS A 78 -8.59 7.66 0.95
CA LYS A 78 -7.77 8.44 1.85
C LYS A 78 -7.84 7.86 3.25
N LEU A 79 -6.67 7.61 3.82
CA LEU A 79 -6.60 7.13 5.19
C LEU A 79 -6.78 8.28 6.16
N ASP A 80 -7.40 7.98 7.27
CA ASP A 80 -7.54 8.94 8.37
C ASP A 80 -6.25 8.97 9.14
N LEU A 81 -5.39 9.91 8.85
CA LEU A 81 -4.08 9.99 9.51
C LEU A 81 -4.05 10.99 10.66
#